data_1296fc32d647e075a8e8c612f24ae3c3
#
_entry.id   1296fc32d647e075a8e8c612f24ae3c3
#
_cell.length_a   1.000
_cell.length_b   1.000
_cell.length_c   1.000
_cell.angle_alpha   90.00
_cell.angle_beta   90.00
_cell.angle_gamma   90.00
#
_symmetry.space_group_name_H-M   'P 1'
#
loop_
_entity.id
_entity.type
_entity.pdbx_description
1 polymer ?
#
loop_
_entity_poly.entity_id
_entity_poly.type
_entity_poly.pdbx_seq_one_letter_code
_entity_poly.pdbx_strand_id
1 'polypeptide(L)'
;KLESKIQKEILKAEKKYGNNFKKDQFIKTNPRVLKNYEKIKAINSEFSSAIEKDDLVALKKIIEDLEIVCPVSGSKNWTEVKQFNLMFGTKLGASSDSAIDLYLRPETAQGIFVNFLNIQKTSRLKIPFGIAQIGKAFRNEIVARQFIFRMREFEQMEMQFFIKPGTQKKWYENWKEERMKWHLSLGIGKENYRFHDHDKLAHYADAACDIEFNFPFGFKELEGIHSRKD
;
A
#
# COMPACT_ATOMS: atom_id res chain seq x y z
N LYS A 1 -5.42 -16.51 14.55
CA LYS A 1 -5.69 -17.50 15.65
C LYS A 1 -5.33 -16.95 17.04
N LEU A 2 -4.09 -16.45 17.28
CA LEU A 2 -3.67 -15.93 18.59
C LEU A 2 -4.44 -14.68 18.99
N GLU A 3 -4.57 -13.71 18.10
CA GLU A 3 -5.37 -12.50 18.32
C GLU A 3 -6.84 -12.82 18.60
N SER A 4 -7.42 -13.76 17.87
CA SER A 4 -8.77 -14.24 18.11
C SER A 4 -8.94 -14.90 19.48
N LYS A 5 -7.90 -15.59 20.00
CA LYS A 5 -7.92 -16.11 21.38
C LYS A 5 -7.86 -14.99 22.42
N ILE A 6 -7.02 -13.98 22.21
CA ILE A 6 -6.94 -12.79 23.07
C ILE A 6 -8.30 -12.08 23.10
N GLN A 7 -8.89 -11.82 21.92
CA GLN A 7 -10.19 -11.15 21.81
C GLN A 7 -11.31 -11.92 22.51
N LYS A 8 -11.33 -13.25 22.41
CA LYS A 8 -12.30 -14.10 23.14
C LYS A 8 -12.16 -13.98 24.64
N GLU A 9 -10.95 -13.94 25.18
CA GLU A 9 -10.73 -13.78 26.63
C GLU A 9 -11.13 -12.38 27.10
N ILE A 10 -10.87 -11.33 26.31
CA ILE A 10 -11.31 -9.96 26.59
C ILE A 10 -12.84 -9.90 26.62
N LEU A 11 -13.52 -10.42 25.60
CA LEU A 11 -14.99 -10.42 25.54
C LEU A 11 -15.65 -11.19 26.70
N LYS A 12 -15.02 -12.30 27.14
CA LYS A 12 -15.49 -13.03 28.32
C LYS A 12 -15.35 -12.20 29.60
N ALA A 13 -14.25 -11.48 29.73
CA ALA A 13 -14.01 -10.61 30.87
C ALA A 13 -14.95 -9.39 30.88
N GLU A 14 -15.19 -8.78 29.73
CA GLU A 14 -16.15 -7.68 29.56
C GLU A 14 -17.56 -8.11 29.99
N LYS A 15 -18.02 -9.29 29.55
CA LYS A 15 -19.31 -9.86 29.99
C LYS A 15 -19.38 -10.13 31.48
N LYS A 16 -18.25 -10.51 32.10
CA LYS A 16 -18.19 -10.86 33.53
C LYS A 16 -18.15 -9.65 34.44
N TYR A 17 -17.42 -8.60 34.06
CA TYR A 17 -17.13 -7.44 34.90
C TYR A 17 -17.93 -6.19 34.52
N GLY A 18 -18.63 -6.20 33.36
CA GLY A 18 -19.49 -5.10 32.91
C GLY A 18 -18.77 -3.75 32.87
N ASN A 19 -19.44 -2.71 33.35
CA ASN A 19 -18.93 -1.32 33.34
C ASN A 19 -17.63 -1.09 34.17
N ASN A 20 -17.26 -2.05 35.03
CA ASN A 20 -16.05 -1.97 35.84
C ASN A 20 -14.84 -2.63 35.18
N PHE A 21 -14.97 -3.12 33.94
CA PHE A 21 -13.90 -3.78 33.20
C PHE A 21 -12.86 -2.80 32.70
N LYS A 22 -11.61 -2.93 33.20
CA LYS A 22 -10.46 -2.15 32.73
C LYS A 22 -9.63 -3.01 31.76
N LYS A 23 -9.87 -2.86 30.48
CA LYS A 23 -9.25 -3.65 29.41
C LYS A 23 -7.73 -3.64 29.47
N ASP A 24 -7.10 -2.46 29.63
CA ASP A 24 -5.65 -2.31 29.65
C ASP A 24 -5.01 -3.02 30.85
N GLN A 25 -5.67 -2.98 32.00
CA GLN A 25 -5.20 -3.68 33.19
C GLN A 25 -5.35 -5.19 33.04
N PHE A 26 -6.48 -5.64 32.47
CA PHE A 26 -6.72 -7.06 32.20
C PHE A 26 -5.69 -7.64 31.22
N ILE A 27 -5.37 -6.91 30.15
CA ILE A 27 -4.35 -7.30 29.18
C ILE A 27 -2.99 -7.49 29.87
N LYS A 28 -2.62 -6.60 30.79
CA LYS A 28 -1.35 -6.64 31.52
C LYS A 28 -1.27 -7.67 32.65
N THR A 29 -2.40 -8.19 33.12
CA THR A 29 -2.43 -9.06 34.30
C THR A 29 -2.92 -10.49 34.04
N ASN A 30 -3.63 -10.71 32.93
CA ASN A 30 -4.15 -12.05 32.62
C ASN A 30 -3.07 -12.95 32.00
N PRO A 31 -2.68 -14.06 32.65
CA PRO A 31 -1.57 -14.90 32.17
C PRO A 31 -1.79 -15.49 30.76
N ARG A 32 -3.05 -15.82 30.42
CA ARG A 32 -3.39 -16.38 29.10
C ARG A 32 -3.27 -15.34 28.00
N VAL A 33 -3.67 -14.11 28.29
CA VAL A 33 -3.56 -12.98 27.37
C VAL A 33 -2.10 -12.62 27.17
N LEU A 34 -1.34 -12.47 28.27
CA LEU A 34 0.09 -12.18 28.23
C LEU A 34 0.87 -13.21 27.41
N LYS A 35 0.68 -14.52 27.71
CA LYS A 35 1.34 -15.58 26.95
C LYS A 35 1.08 -15.53 25.45
N ASN A 36 -0.14 -15.18 25.05
CA ASN A 36 -0.45 -15.03 23.62
C ASN A 36 0.16 -13.76 23.03
N TYR A 37 0.22 -12.65 23.79
CA TYR A 37 0.92 -11.42 23.34
C TYR A 37 2.42 -11.63 23.17
N GLU A 38 3.08 -12.29 24.11
CA GLU A 38 4.50 -12.62 24.01
C GLU A 38 4.79 -13.50 22.78
N LYS A 39 3.94 -14.49 22.53
CA LYS A 39 4.05 -15.30 21.31
C LYS A 39 3.88 -14.46 20.03
N ILE A 40 2.90 -13.58 19.99
CA ILE A 40 2.70 -12.68 18.82
C ILE A 40 3.94 -11.80 18.65
N LYS A 41 4.46 -11.22 19.73
CA LYS A 41 5.65 -10.36 19.70
C LYS A 41 6.88 -11.12 19.19
N ALA A 42 7.09 -12.34 19.67
CA ALA A 42 8.21 -13.19 19.22
C ALA A 42 8.10 -13.52 17.72
N ILE A 43 6.91 -13.96 17.27
CA ILE A 43 6.66 -14.26 15.85
C ILE A 43 6.88 -13.03 14.98
N ASN A 44 6.35 -11.86 15.38
CA ASN A 44 6.52 -10.63 14.63
C ASN A 44 7.99 -10.19 14.56
N SER A 45 8.74 -10.33 15.65
CA SER A 45 10.16 -10.02 15.69
C SER A 45 10.97 -10.93 14.76
N GLU A 46 10.71 -12.23 14.80
CA GLU A 46 11.36 -13.22 13.94
C GLU A 46 11.03 -12.97 12.45
N PHE A 47 9.77 -12.72 12.17
CA PHE A 47 9.30 -12.38 10.81
C PHE A 47 9.94 -11.10 10.28
N SER A 48 9.96 -10.02 11.09
CA SER A 48 10.61 -8.76 10.69
C SER A 48 12.10 -8.94 10.44
N SER A 49 12.79 -9.67 11.32
CA SER A 49 14.21 -9.96 11.15
C SER A 49 14.50 -10.80 9.89
N ALA A 50 13.65 -11.77 9.58
CA ALA A 50 13.79 -12.57 8.37
C ALA A 50 13.59 -11.75 7.10
N ILE A 51 12.63 -10.81 7.11
CA ILE A 51 12.42 -9.88 5.98
C ILE A 51 13.61 -8.92 5.83
N GLU A 52 14.07 -8.32 6.92
CA GLU A 52 15.19 -7.36 6.88
C GLU A 52 16.49 -7.99 6.35
N LYS A 53 16.68 -9.28 6.64
CA LYS A 53 17.86 -10.05 6.17
C LYS A 53 17.65 -10.76 4.83
N ASP A 54 16.46 -10.62 4.24
CA ASP A 54 16.04 -11.36 3.05
C ASP A 54 16.21 -12.88 3.17
N ASP A 55 15.99 -13.41 4.39
CA ASP A 55 16.15 -14.81 4.70
C ASP A 55 14.87 -15.62 4.37
N LEU A 56 14.81 -16.07 3.11
CA LEU A 56 13.67 -16.83 2.60
C LEU A 56 13.52 -18.20 3.28
N VAL A 57 14.61 -18.79 3.76
CA VAL A 57 14.59 -20.06 4.47
C VAL A 57 13.96 -19.89 5.86
N ALA A 58 14.34 -18.84 6.57
CA ALA A 58 13.72 -18.50 7.86
C ALA A 58 12.22 -18.20 7.68
N LEU A 59 11.82 -17.49 6.63
CA LEU A 59 10.41 -17.24 6.33
C LEU A 59 9.64 -18.54 6.09
N LYS A 60 10.20 -19.50 5.36
CA LYS A 60 9.58 -20.83 5.17
C LYS A 60 9.43 -21.55 6.49
N LYS A 61 10.48 -21.57 7.32
CA LYS A 61 10.45 -22.19 8.63
C LYS A 61 9.35 -21.61 9.53
N ILE A 62 9.15 -20.29 9.54
CA ILE A 62 8.05 -19.65 10.28
C ILE A 62 6.69 -20.19 9.82
N ILE A 63 6.49 -20.38 8.51
CA ILE A 63 5.23 -20.92 7.95
C ILE A 63 5.00 -22.36 8.46
N GLU A 64 6.04 -23.17 8.45
CA GLU A 64 6.01 -24.57 8.89
C GLU A 64 5.81 -24.70 10.41
N ASP A 65 6.58 -23.96 11.22
CA ASP A 65 6.50 -23.97 12.69
C ASP A 65 5.13 -23.47 13.21
N LEU A 66 4.52 -22.53 12.51
CA LEU A 66 3.18 -22.04 12.82
C LEU A 66 2.06 -22.94 12.27
N GLU A 67 2.43 -24.03 11.57
CA GLU A 67 1.48 -24.94 10.92
C GLU A 67 0.43 -24.22 10.07
N ILE A 68 0.85 -23.23 9.30
CA ILE A 68 -0.03 -22.45 8.43
C ILE A 68 -0.58 -23.36 7.33
N VAL A 69 -1.88 -23.34 7.14
CA VAL A 69 -2.55 -24.09 6.08
C VAL A 69 -3.02 -23.16 4.97
N CYS A 70 -2.97 -23.63 3.74
CA CYS A 70 -3.52 -22.92 2.60
C CYS A 70 -5.04 -22.72 2.80
N PRO A 71 -5.56 -21.49 2.73
CA PRO A 71 -6.99 -21.22 2.96
C PRO A 71 -7.90 -21.82 1.89
N VAL A 72 -7.37 -22.19 0.72
CA VAL A 72 -8.12 -22.75 -0.38
C VAL A 72 -8.09 -24.27 -0.36
N SER A 73 -6.90 -24.88 -0.29
CA SER A 73 -6.73 -26.33 -0.36
C SER A 73 -6.68 -27.03 1.00
N GLY A 74 -6.48 -26.29 2.11
CA GLY A 74 -6.26 -26.87 3.44
C GLY A 74 -4.90 -27.57 3.61
N SER A 75 -4.05 -27.59 2.58
CA SER A 75 -2.75 -28.24 2.59
C SER A 75 -1.74 -27.44 3.41
N LYS A 76 -0.81 -28.15 4.07
CA LYS A 76 0.40 -27.58 4.69
C LYS A 76 1.63 -27.72 3.80
N ASN A 77 1.48 -28.30 2.61
CA ASN A 77 2.58 -28.51 1.67
C ASN A 77 2.89 -27.20 0.92
N TRP A 78 3.79 -26.41 1.47
CA TRP A 78 4.23 -25.15 0.91
C TRP A 78 5.46 -25.35 0.02
N THR A 79 5.50 -24.67 -1.11
CA THR A 79 6.71 -24.54 -1.92
C THR A 79 7.74 -23.67 -1.19
N GLU A 80 8.97 -23.60 -1.73
CA GLU A 80 9.94 -22.63 -1.24
C GLU A 80 9.38 -21.20 -1.34
N VAL A 81 9.74 -20.35 -0.35
CA VAL A 81 9.46 -18.93 -0.42
C VAL A 81 10.32 -18.32 -1.52
N LYS A 82 9.72 -17.53 -2.38
CA LYS A 82 10.41 -16.86 -3.49
C LYS A 82 10.16 -15.37 -3.41
N GLN A 83 11.19 -14.59 -3.71
CA GLN A 83 11.01 -13.17 -3.95
C GLN A 83 10.12 -12.96 -5.18
N PHE A 84 9.18 -12.05 -5.02
CA PHE A 84 8.32 -11.64 -6.12
C PHE A 84 8.73 -10.24 -6.60
N ASN A 85 9.16 -10.15 -7.85
CA ASN A 85 9.48 -8.87 -8.46
C ASN A 85 8.20 -8.29 -9.09
N LEU A 86 7.71 -7.19 -8.52
CA LEU A 86 6.55 -6.47 -9.04
C LEU A 86 6.82 -5.81 -10.40
N MET A 87 8.08 -5.53 -10.73
CA MET A 87 8.45 -4.97 -12.03
C MET A 87 8.63 -6.08 -13.07
N PHE A 88 8.14 -5.85 -14.28
CA PHE A 88 8.45 -6.69 -15.42
C PHE A 88 9.92 -6.49 -15.80
N GLY A 89 10.71 -7.55 -15.67
CA GLY A 89 12.09 -7.59 -16.13
C GLY A 89 12.21 -8.18 -17.53
N THR A 90 13.15 -7.69 -18.30
CA THR A 90 13.61 -8.24 -19.56
C THR A 90 15.10 -8.07 -19.70
N LYS A 91 15.71 -8.74 -20.66
CA LYS A 91 17.14 -8.64 -20.93
C LYS A 91 17.37 -8.07 -22.33
N LEU A 92 18.27 -7.10 -22.41
CA LEU A 92 18.73 -6.53 -23.66
C LEU A 92 20.19 -6.90 -23.88
N GLY A 93 20.50 -7.58 -24.98
CA GLY A 93 21.84 -7.99 -25.36
C GLY A 93 21.84 -9.11 -26.40
N ALA A 94 22.92 -9.21 -27.17
CA ALA A 94 23.06 -10.25 -28.18
C ALA A 94 23.39 -11.63 -27.60
N SER A 95 23.97 -11.70 -26.40
CA SER A 95 24.28 -12.93 -25.67
C SER A 95 23.84 -12.85 -24.23
N SER A 96 23.59 -13.99 -23.60
CA SER A 96 23.18 -14.07 -22.18
C SER A 96 24.19 -13.42 -21.24
N ASP A 97 25.48 -13.51 -21.55
CA ASP A 97 26.57 -13.10 -20.67
C ASP A 97 26.82 -11.57 -20.68
N SER A 98 26.36 -10.90 -21.74
CA SER A 98 26.47 -9.44 -21.91
C SER A 98 25.12 -8.72 -21.81
N ALA A 99 24.07 -9.43 -21.46
CA ALA A 99 22.73 -8.88 -21.40
C ALA A 99 22.54 -7.96 -20.18
N ILE A 100 21.96 -6.80 -20.43
CA ILE A 100 21.59 -5.82 -19.40
C ILE A 100 20.15 -6.07 -18.97
N ASP A 101 19.92 -6.13 -17.66
CA ASP A 101 18.56 -6.23 -17.13
C ASP A 101 17.84 -4.89 -17.30
N LEU A 102 16.70 -4.93 -17.94
CA LEU A 102 15.79 -3.81 -18.13
C LEU A 102 14.46 -4.08 -17.45
N TYR A 103 13.81 -3.01 -17.05
CA TYR A 103 12.50 -3.08 -16.41
C TYR A 103 11.51 -2.15 -17.08
N LEU A 104 10.27 -2.64 -17.25
CA LEU A 104 9.16 -1.77 -17.64
C LEU A 104 8.73 -0.94 -16.42
N ARG A 105 8.42 0.32 -16.63
CA ARG A 105 8.06 1.24 -15.55
C ARG A 105 6.78 0.81 -14.84
N PRO A 106 6.74 0.73 -13.50
CA PRO A 106 5.55 0.39 -12.72
C PRO A 106 4.62 1.59 -12.47
N GLU A 107 5.10 2.80 -12.75
CA GLU A 107 4.39 4.08 -12.61
C GLU A 107 5.04 5.17 -13.47
N THR A 108 4.36 6.30 -13.61
CA THR A 108 4.82 7.43 -14.43
C THR A 108 5.58 8.51 -13.65
N ALA A 109 5.58 8.44 -12.31
CA ALA A 109 6.17 9.44 -11.42
C ALA A 109 7.67 9.69 -11.69
N GLN A 110 8.46 8.63 -11.84
CA GLN A 110 9.93 8.75 -12.03
C GLN A 110 10.26 9.55 -13.28
N GLY A 111 9.51 9.36 -14.36
CA GLY A 111 9.70 10.13 -15.59
C GLY A 111 9.46 11.63 -15.38
N ILE A 112 8.50 12.00 -14.54
CA ILE A 112 8.21 13.39 -14.18
C ILE A 112 9.38 14.00 -13.39
N PHE A 113 9.87 13.28 -12.36
CA PHE A 113 10.97 13.77 -11.50
C PHE A 113 12.28 13.93 -12.29
N VAL A 114 12.65 12.95 -13.10
CA VAL A 114 13.85 13.00 -13.94
C VAL A 114 13.82 14.19 -14.90
N ASN A 115 12.65 14.53 -15.43
CA ASN A 115 12.49 15.64 -16.37
C ASN A 115 12.23 17.01 -15.71
N PHE A 116 12.10 17.09 -14.39
CA PHE A 116 11.77 18.32 -13.69
C PHE A 116 12.61 19.53 -14.10
N LEU A 117 13.93 19.43 -13.98
CA LEU A 117 14.85 20.52 -14.32
C LEU A 117 14.82 20.89 -15.81
N ASN A 118 14.67 19.89 -16.68
CA ASN A 118 14.57 20.10 -18.11
C ASN A 118 13.32 20.93 -18.46
N ILE A 119 12.15 20.52 -17.94
CA ILE A 119 10.88 21.22 -18.17
C ILE A 119 10.90 22.61 -17.54
N GLN A 120 11.41 22.74 -16.31
CA GLN A 120 11.49 24.04 -15.64
C GLN A 120 12.32 25.03 -16.44
N LYS A 121 13.49 24.63 -16.96
CA LYS A 121 14.40 25.50 -17.71
C LYS A 121 13.84 25.86 -19.09
N THR A 122 13.40 24.85 -19.86
CA THR A 122 12.90 25.06 -21.23
C THR A 122 11.63 25.91 -21.27
N SER A 123 10.72 25.67 -20.31
CA SER A 123 9.46 26.43 -20.22
C SER A 123 9.55 27.65 -19.29
N ARG A 124 10.72 27.93 -18.68
CA ARG A 124 10.98 29.07 -17.78
C ARG A 124 9.96 29.15 -16.63
N LEU A 125 9.55 27.99 -16.10
CA LEU A 125 8.54 27.90 -15.05
C LEU A 125 9.07 28.30 -13.68
N LYS A 126 8.20 28.90 -12.89
CA LYS A 126 8.45 29.23 -11.49
C LYS A 126 7.47 28.44 -10.61
N ILE A 127 7.94 27.97 -9.45
CA ILE A 127 7.10 27.30 -8.44
C ILE A 127 6.03 28.28 -7.94
N PRO A 128 4.75 27.87 -7.84
CA PRO A 128 4.25 26.51 -8.05
C PRO A 128 3.95 26.20 -9.53
N PHE A 129 4.19 24.96 -9.96
CA PHE A 129 3.76 24.44 -11.24
C PHE A 129 3.61 22.91 -11.19
N GLY A 130 2.81 22.37 -12.11
CA GLY A 130 2.59 20.93 -12.25
C GLY A 130 3.20 20.37 -13.52
N ILE A 131 3.58 19.09 -13.46
CA ILE A 131 3.93 18.29 -14.62
C ILE A 131 3.01 17.09 -14.63
N ALA A 132 2.22 16.93 -15.69
CA ALA A 132 1.34 15.80 -15.86
C ALA A 132 1.84 14.87 -16.96
N GLN A 133 1.63 13.58 -16.80
CA GLN A 133 1.95 12.55 -17.76
C GLN A 133 0.81 11.55 -17.84
N ILE A 134 0.44 11.19 -19.07
CA ILE A 134 -0.44 10.07 -19.38
C ILE A 134 0.38 9.03 -20.12
N GLY A 135 0.30 7.78 -19.70
CA GLY A 135 1.03 6.72 -20.37
C GLY A 135 0.84 5.35 -19.75
N LYS A 136 1.42 4.36 -20.38
CA LYS A 136 1.40 2.98 -19.91
C LYS A 136 2.26 2.81 -18.67
N ALA A 137 1.74 2.04 -17.71
CA ALA A 137 2.46 1.49 -16.57
C ALA A 137 2.27 -0.03 -16.53
N PHE A 138 3.23 -0.73 -15.94
CA PHE A 138 3.28 -2.19 -15.97
C PHE A 138 3.59 -2.72 -14.57
N ARG A 139 2.76 -3.61 -14.09
CA ARG A 139 2.99 -4.29 -12.81
C ARG A 139 2.88 -5.79 -12.99
N ASN A 140 3.84 -6.55 -12.58
CA ASN A 140 3.85 -8.00 -12.67
C ASN A 140 2.94 -8.62 -11.60
N GLU A 141 1.63 -8.41 -11.73
CA GLU A 141 0.64 -8.91 -10.81
C GLU A 141 0.61 -10.45 -10.83
N ILE A 142 0.62 -11.09 -9.65
CA ILE A 142 0.53 -12.54 -9.52
C ILE A 142 -0.76 -13.03 -10.17
N VAL A 143 -1.89 -12.36 -9.87
CA VAL A 143 -3.20 -12.68 -10.42
C VAL A 143 -3.88 -11.39 -10.89
N ALA A 144 -4.06 -11.27 -12.21
CA ALA A 144 -4.95 -10.26 -12.79
C ALA A 144 -6.40 -10.63 -12.45
N ARG A 145 -7.19 -9.67 -11.94
CA ARG A 145 -8.57 -9.92 -11.51
C ARG A 145 -9.38 -8.64 -11.45
N GLN A 146 -10.71 -8.79 -11.23
CA GLN A 146 -11.63 -7.67 -11.09
C GLN A 146 -11.63 -6.76 -12.35
N PHE A 147 -11.67 -7.39 -13.53
CA PHE A 147 -11.70 -6.73 -14.82
C PHE A 147 -10.51 -5.76 -14.97
N ILE A 148 -10.73 -4.44 -15.00
CA ILE A 148 -9.66 -3.44 -15.17
C ILE A 148 -8.93 -3.05 -13.89
N PHE A 149 -9.37 -3.50 -12.69
CA PHE A 149 -8.80 -3.06 -11.42
C PHE A 149 -7.43 -3.67 -11.12
N ARG A 150 -7.15 -4.87 -11.65
CA ARG A 150 -5.87 -5.55 -11.49
C ARG A 150 -5.39 -6.11 -12.81
N MET A 151 -4.74 -5.25 -13.57
CA MET A 151 -4.15 -5.56 -14.87
C MET A 151 -2.63 -5.49 -14.78
N ARG A 152 -1.95 -6.24 -15.65
CA ARG A 152 -0.49 -6.19 -15.75
C ARG A 152 0.00 -5.01 -16.58
N GLU A 153 -0.83 -4.55 -17.50
CA GLU A 153 -0.61 -3.34 -18.32
C GLU A 153 -1.83 -2.44 -18.17
N PHE A 154 -1.62 -1.18 -17.84
CA PHE A 154 -2.69 -0.21 -17.67
C PHE A 154 -2.22 1.19 -18.05
N GLU A 155 -3.15 2.08 -18.30
CA GLU A 155 -2.89 3.50 -18.47
C GLU A 155 -2.99 4.21 -17.12
N GLN A 156 -2.03 5.09 -16.88
CA GLN A 156 -1.99 5.93 -15.70
C GLN A 156 -1.90 7.40 -16.16
N MET A 157 -2.73 8.24 -15.57
CA MET A 157 -2.60 9.69 -15.61
C MET A 157 -2.09 10.15 -14.26
N GLU A 158 -0.98 10.84 -14.25
CA GLU A 158 -0.33 11.29 -13.02
C GLU A 158 0.14 12.73 -13.18
N MET A 159 -0.01 13.52 -12.12
CA MET A 159 0.50 14.87 -12.04
C MET A 159 1.33 15.02 -10.76
N GLN A 160 2.52 15.59 -10.89
CA GLN A 160 3.32 16.04 -9.76
C GLN A 160 3.26 17.57 -9.73
N PHE A 161 2.75 18.13 -8.65
CA PHE A 161 2.60 19.58 -8.47
C PHE A 161 3.66 20.07 -7.49
N PHE A 162 4.61 20.84 -7.98
CA PHE A 162 5.77 21.32 -7.24
C PHE A 162 5.46 22.64 -6.56
N ILE A 163 5.67 22.70 -5.25
CA ILE A 163 5.27 23.82 -4.39
C ILE A 163 6.45 24.31 -3.54
N LYS A 164 6.29 25.48 -2.91
CA LYS A 164 7.26 25.97 -1.93
C LYS A 164 7.14 25.17 -0.63
N PRO A 165 8.26 24.81 0.02
CA PRO A 165 8.24 24.21 1.34
C PRO A 165 7.38 25.03 2.33
N GLY A 166 6.67 24.33 3.22
CA GLY A 166 5.76 24.94 4.20
C GLY A 166 4.35 25.27 3.67
N THR A 167 4.07 25.07 2.38
CA THR A 167 2.75 25.32 1.79
C THR A 167 1.96 24.04 1.46
N GLN A 168 2.50 22.87 1.83
CA GLN A 168 1.97 21.55 1.43
C GLN A 168 0.54 21.34 1.90
N LYS A 169 0.21 21.67 3.14
CA LYS A 169 -1.15 21.49 3.68
C LYS A 169 -2.19 22.28 2.89
N LYS A 170 -1.88 23.55 2.57
CA LYS A 170 -2.77 24.40 1.77
C LYS A 170 -3.02 23.80 0.39
N TRP A 171 -1.97 23.34 -0.31
CA TRP A 171 -2.07 22.78 -1.63
C TRP A 171 -2.74 21.41 -1.64
N TYR A 172 -2.51 20.61 -0.60
CA TYR A 172 -3.17 19.32 -0.43
C TYR A 172 -4.69 19.47 -0.35
N GLU A 173 -5.19 20.36 0.53
CA GLU A 173 -6.63 20.62 0.66
C GLU A 173 -7.20 21.21 -0.64
N ASN A 174 -6.50 22.13 -1.29
CA ASN A 174 -6.91 22.69 -2.56
C ASN A 174 -7.07 21.60 -3.63
N TRP A 175 -6.11 20.69 -3.74
CA TRP A 175 -6.18 19.60 -4.72
C TRP A 175 -7.27 18.58 -4.39
N LYS A 176 -7.53 18.29 -3.13
CA LYS A 176 -8.70 17.46 -2.74
C LYS A 176 -10.00 18.06 -3.27
N GLU A 177 -10.20 19.36 -3.05
CA GLU A 177 -11.40 20.05 -3.52
C GLU A 177 -11.49 20.10 -5.06
N GLU A 178 -10.44 20.49 -5.74
CA GLU A 178 -10.43 20.62 -7.19
C GLU A 178 -10.62 19.27 -7.90
N ARG A 179 -10.00 18.20 -7.37
CA ARG A 179 -10.18 16.88 -7.95
C ARG A 179 -11.61 16.35 -7.74
N MET A 180 -12.15 16.54 -6.55
CA MET A 180 -13.56 16.18 -6.29
C MET A 180 -14.52 16.97 -7.19
N LYS A 181 -14.32 18.28 -7.36
CA LYS A 181 -15.11 19.10 -8.30
C LYS A 181 -15.04 18.54 -9.72
N TRP A 182 -13.85 18.14 -10.15
CA TRP A 182 -13.67 17.55 -11.47
C TRP A 182 -14.48 16.25 -11.62
N HIS A 183 -14.41 15.33 -10.66
CA HIS A 183 -15.20 14.10 -10.69
C HIS A 183 -16.70 14.37 -10.74
N LEU A 184 -17.17 15.33 -9.95
CA LEU A 184 -18.59 15.71 -9.95
C LEU A 184 -19.04 16.35 -11.28
N SER A 185 -18.13 17.01 -11.98
CA SER A 185 -18.42 17.61 -13.31
C SER A 185 -18.70 16.57 -14.40
N LEU A 186 -18.36 15.29 -14.16
CA LEU A 186 -18.67 14.19 -15.06
C LEU A 186 -20.17 13.79 -15.04
N GLY A 187 -20.97 14.42 -14.16
CA GLY A 187 -22.42 14.22 -14.10
C GLY A 187 -22.87 13.01 -13.28
N ILE A 188 -21.96 12.36 -12.55
CA ILE A 188 -22.29 11.29 -11.62
C ILE A 188 -22.55 11.89 -10.23
N GLY A 189 -23.62 11.45 -9.57
CA GLY A 189 -24.05 11.99 -8.28
C GLY A 189 -22.99 11.89 -7.17
N LYS A 190 -22.98 12.90 -6.28
CA LYS A 190 -22.00 13.02 -5.19
C LYS A 190 -22.01 11.82 -4.24
N GLU A 191 -23.13 11.15 -4.08
CA GLU A 191 -23.31 9.97 -3.23
C GLU A 191 -22.45 8.77 -3.67
N ASN A 192 -21.95 8.80 -4.92
CA ASN A 192 -21.08 7.76 -5.44
C ASN A 192 -19.58 8.01 -5.13
N TYR A 193 -19.23 9.13 -4.52
CA TYR A 193 -17.85 9.48 -4.22
C TYR A 193 -17.66 9.71 -2.72
N ARG A 194 -16.48 9.38 -2.22
CA ARG A 194 -16.05 9.74 -0.87
C ARG A 194 -14.54 9.93 -0.81
N PHE A 195 -14.08 10.67 0.19
CA PHE A 195 -12.67 10.68 0.56
C PHE A 195 -12.39 9.53 1.54
N HIS A 196 -11.23 8.93 1.38
CA HIS A 196 -10.70 7.92 2.30
C HIS A 196 -9.27 8.31 2.67
N ASP A 197 -9.08 8.87 3.85
CA ASP A 197 -7.76 9.22 4.36
C ASP A 197 -7.00 7.96 4.78
N HIS A 198 -5.69 7.93 4.53
CA HIS A 198 -4.85 6.77 4.82
C HIS A 198 -4.40 6.76 6.29
N ASP A 199 -4.67 5.67 7.02
CA ASP A 199 -4.17 5.43 8.38
C ASP A 199 -2.65 5.22 8.42
N LYS A 200 -2.07 4.64 7.36
CA LYS A 200 -0.64 4.38 7.21
C LYS A 200 -0.11 5.12 6.02
N LEU A 201 0.73 6.11 6.28
CA LEU A 201 1.38 6.88 5.24
C LEU A 201 2.65 6.17 4.74
N ALA A 202 2.92 6.31 3.44
CA ALA A 202 4.22 5.97 2.88
C ALA A 202 5.31 6.87 3.49
N HIS A 203 6.55 6.39 3.52
CA HIS A 203 7.68 7.11 4.13
C HIS A 203 7.91 8.51 3.52
N TYR A 204 7.53 8.70 2.28
CA TYR A 204 7.65 9.95 1.54
C TYR A 204 6.43 10.88 1.66
N ALA A 205 5.38 10.49 2.36
CA ALA A 205 4.15 11.27 2.47
C ALA A 205 3.95 11.82 3.89
N ASP A 206 3.40 13.03 4.00
CA ASP A 206 2.92 13.61 5.25
C ASP A 206 1.39 13.66 5.32
N ALA A 207 0.71 13.51 4.18
CA ALA A 207 -0.73 13.28 4.09
C ALA A 207 -1.05 12.49 2.81
N ALA A 208 -2.09 11.65 2.87
CA ALA A 208 -2.60 10.92 1.72
C ALA A 208 -4.09 10.65 1.88
N CYS A 209 -4.84 10.80 0.81
CA CYS A 209 -6.21 10.34 0.72
C CYS A 209 -6.52 9.83 -0.69
N ASP A 210 -7.51 8.94 -0.76
CA ASP A 210 -8.09 8.50 -2.02
C ASP A 210 -9.45 9.17 -2.23
N ILE A 211 -9.76 9.46 -3.49
CA ILE A 211 -11.14 9.62 -3.93
C ILE A 211 -11.61 8.22 -4.33
N GLU A 212 -12.52 7.68 -3.56
CA GLU A 212 -13.14 6.39 -3.84
C GLU A 212 -14.47 6.57 -4.57
N PHE A 213 -14.77 5.63 -5.45
CA PHE A 213 -16.04 5.53 -6.16
C PHE A 213 -16.80 4.26 -5.75
N ASN A 214 -18.12 4.36 -5.69
CA ASN A 214 -19.01 3.26 -5.35
C ASN A 214 -19.29 2.37 -6.57
N PHE A 215 -18.43 1.37 -6.78
CA PHE A 215 -18.60 0.36 -7.81
C PHE A 215 -19.61 -0.70 -7.36
N PRO A 216 -20.11 -1.59 -8.26
CA PRO A 216 -21.02 -2.67 -7.89
C PRO A 216 -20.51 -3.61 -6.78
N PHE A 217 -19.19 -3.64 -6.56
CA PHE A 217 -18.51 -4.42 -5.51
C PHE A 217 -18.01 -3.52 -4.34
N GLY A 218 -18.60 -2.34 -4.19
CA GLY A 218 -18.30 -1.38 -3.12
C GLY A 218 -17.29 -0.30 -3.50
N PHE A 219 -17.02 0.57 -2.53
CA PHE A 219 -16.08 1.67 -2.71
C PHE A 219 -14.66 1.19 -2.99
N LYS A 220 -14.06 1.73 -4.04
CA LYS A 220 -12.66 1.49 -4.42
C LYS A 220 -12.02 2.78 -4.89
N GLU A 221 -10.71 2.84 -4.68
CA GLU A 221 -9.86 3.92 -5.13
C GLU A 221 -10.04 4.21 -6.62
N LEU A 222 -10.27 5.47 -6.93
CA LEU A 222 -10.34 5.99 -8.28
C LEU A 222 -9.15 6.92 -8.56
N GLU A 223 -8.75 7.69 -7.55
CA GLU A 223 -7.64 8.63 -7.62
C GLU A 223 -7.02 8.82 -6.24
N GLY A 224 -5.67 8.75 -6.14
CA GLY A 224 -4.91 9.05 -4.94
C GLY A 224 -4.38 10.49 -4.96
N ILE A 225 -4.46 11.19 -3.84
CA ILE A 225 -3.92 12.54 -3.63
C ILE A 225 -2.95 12.48 -2.46
N HIS A 226 -1.68 12.76 -2.73
CA HIS A 226 -0.62 12.63 -1.74
C HIS A 226 0.14 13.93 -1.57
N SER A 227 0.36 14.35 -0.33
CA SER A 227 1.33 15.38 0.03
C SER A 227 2.67 14.71 0.30
N ARG A 228 3.68 15.00 -0.53
CA ARG A 228 5.01 14.40 -0.43
C ARG A 228 5.95 15.31 0.34
N LYS A 229 6.80 14.69 1.15
CA LYS A 229 7.97 15.37 1.73
C LYS A 229 9.18 15.17 0.82
N ASP A 230 10.19 15.97 1.03
CA ASP A 230 11.49 15.86 0.38
C ASP A 230 12.33 14.74 1.03
#